data_13927797e9f32825b4f2685e129823be
#
_entry.id   13927797e9f32825b4f2685e129823be
#
_cell.length_a   1.000
_cell.length_b   1.000
_cell.length_c   1.000
_cell.angle_alpha   90.00
_cell.angle_beta   90.00
_cell.angle_gamma   90.00
#
_symmetry.space_group_name_H-M   'P 1'
#
loop_
_entity.id
_entity.type
_entity.pdbx_description
1 polymer ?
#
loop_
_entity_poly.entity_id
_entity_poly.type
_entity_poly.pdbx_seq_one_letter_code
_entity_poly.pdbx_strand_id
1 'polypeptide(L)'
;MKQNKLVGAMCVALATMWVAGAAQAATDNGAKRVWVAFKETPTAVPKLSTDPKAMLDQIAAIVGQAHERMNANVRGLNARLAQRKFGQAKQHYLFEGLNQAVLTLPSAAAMEDLRKDASVASIEIDPERYLLGQTTPYGVDHIQASATWDADGDGAIDAGAPTGEGIKVCVIDSGLKRTHEDLAGVAITGVNNANATEGWDTDTCGHGTHVAGTIAAANNDTGVVGVSPGKVALHIIKRFAGAGCKQASYASDTVSAVKQCEAAGAKVVNMSLGGTISSSTEKRELQAAADRGMLVVAAAGNWAVTGGPSLFGTTAPNPLAYPASYPSVLSVAAVDSNQQRWVNSEFNSEVDLAAPGVGVRSLGLATSQPLLVGNSSMPADVADGSSDTAASAGWVDGGLCKASSATFKNKVVLCQRGEINFGVKASNAKSGGALGVVIYNNVDGPLKPTLSNASGTAITLTIPVLGISKADGEDILAKMAGQVATVNGKLTVNDSSYAYLDGTSMATPHVAGAAAVVWSARPTATAQQVRNALLTTAKDLDAGGRDDNTGWGLVQVKAAIAELKRAP
;
A
#
# COMPACT_ATOMS: atom_id res chain seq x y z
N MET A 1 -28.87 35.88 25.25
CA MET A 1 -27.59 35.51 24.62
C MET A 1 -26.44 35.20 25.58
N LYS A 2 -26.66 35.08 26.90
CA LYS A 2 -25.62 34.72 27.88
C LYS A 2 -25.78 33.30 28.47
N GLN A 3 -26.85 32.57 28.18
CA GLN A 3 -27.12 31.23 28.73
C GLN A 3 -26.50 30.09 27.93
N ASN A 4 -26.18 30.28 26.64
CA ASN A 4 -25.62 29.18 25.80
C ASN A 4 -24.11 28.94 25.95
N LYS A 5 -23.41 29.80 26.74
CA LYS A 5 -21.96 29.61 26.99
C LYS A 5 -21.64 28.77 28.23
N LEU A 6 -22.59 28.56 29.15
CA LEU A 6 -22.35 27.77 30.36
C LEU A 6 -22.55 26.27 30.11
N VAL A 7 -23.41 25.87 29.19
CA VAL A 7 -23.67 24.47 28.88
C VAL A 7 -22.49 23.84 28.12
N GLY A 8 -21.78 24.62 27.27
CA GLY A 8 -20.58 24.13 26.56
C GLY A 8 -19.36 23.92 27.46
N ALA A 9 -19.26 24.59 28.59
CA ALA A 9 -18.09 24.46 29.48
C ALA A 9 -18.17 23.27 30.45
N MET A 10 -19.37 22.73 30.71
CA MET A 10 -19.53 21.58 31.63
C MET A 10 -19.37 20.21 30.96
N CYS A 11 -19.49 20.11 29.64
CA CYS A 11 -19.20 18.85 28.94
C CYS A 11 -17.71 18.53 28.84
N VAL A 12 -16.83 19.51 29.05
CA VAL A 12 -15.37 19.33 28.92
C VAL A 12 -14.72 18.88 30.26
N ALA A 13 -15.37 19.12 31.41
CA ALA A 13 -14.74 18.87 32.72
C ALA A 13 -14.91 17.43 33.28
N LEU A 14 -15.71 16.57 32.62
CA LEU A 14 -15.94 15.18 33.08
C LEU A 14 -15.21 14.11 32.24
N ALA A 15 -14.40 14.51 31.27
CA ALA A 15 -13.69 13.58 30.36
C ALA A 15 -12.23 13.25 30.79
N THR A 16 -11.76 13.73 31.95
CA THR A 16 -10.38 13.47 32.40
C THR A 16 -10.35 12.60 33.65
N MET A 17 -10.54 11.30 33.48
CA MET A 17 -9.95 10.26 34.33
C MET A 17 -10.12 8.89 33.70
N TRP A 18 -9.01 8.18 33.64
CA TRP A 18 -8.79 6.78 33.23
C TRP A 18 -8.27 6.57 31.80
N VAL A 19 -6.97 6.80 31.66
CA VAL A 19 -6.15 6.13 30.65
C VAL A 19 -5.13 5.28 31.40
N ALA A 20 -5.35 3.99 31.42
CA ALA A 20 -4.31 2.96 31.55
C ALA A 20 -4.92 1.60 31.17
N GLY A 21 -4.56 1.06 30.04
CA GLY A 21 -4.98 -0.28 29.61
C GLY A 21 -4.22 -0.65 28.36
N ALA A 22 -3.18 -1.46 28.54
CA ALA A 22 -2.28 -1.97 27.51
C ALA A 22 -3.00 -2.47 26.25
N ALA A 23 -2.44 -2.14 25.11
CA ALA A 23 -2.76 -2.75 23.83
C ALA A 23 -2.35 -4.23 23.85
N GLN A 24 -3.31 -5.11 23.87
CA GLN A 24 -3.10 -6.54 23.71
C GLN A 24 -3.61 -6.89 22.31
N ALA A 25 -2.72 -7.33 21.44
CA ALA A 25 -3.06 -7.83 20.12
C ALA A 25 -4.07 -8.99 20.28
N ALA A 26 -5.31 -8.74 19.88
CA ALA A 26 -6.36 -9.75 19.87
C ALA A 26 -6.23 -10.56 18.57
N THR A 27 -6.05 -11.86 18.70
CA THR A 27 -6.32 -12.83 17.63
C THR A 27 -7.73 -12.57 17.09
N ASP A 28 -7.87 -12.38 15.79
CA ASP A 28 -9.15 -12.06 15.12
C ASP A 28 -10.11 -13.27 15.23
N ASN A 29 -10.89 -13.29 16.29
CA ASN A 29 -11.98 -14.27 16.49
C ASN A 29 -13.30 -13.79 15.84
N GLY A 30 -13.27 -12.88 14.86
CA GLY A 30 -14.44 -12.28 14.26
C GLY A 30 -15.18 -11.30 15.19
N ALA A 31 -14.59 -10.91 16.32
CA ALA A 31 -15.10 -9.88 17.21
C ALA A 31 -15.09 -8.52 16.50
N LYS A 32 -16.19 -7.75 16.64
CA LYS A 32 -16.31 -6.43 16.00
C LYS A 32 -16.64 -5.37 17.06
N ARG A 33 -15.92 -4.27 17.03
CA ARG A 33 -16.23 -3.08 17.81
C ARG A 33 -17.26 -2.24 17.06
N VAL A 34 -18.35 -1.89 17.75
CA VAL A 34 -19.53 -1.27 17.13
C VAL A 34 -20.13 -0.19 18.01
N TRP A 35 -20.78 0.78 17.38
CA TRP A 35 -21.75 1.67 17.98
C TRP A 35 -23.10 1.01 17.94
N VAL A 36 -23.77 0.91 19.08
CA VAL A 36 -25.14 0.40 19.20
C VAL A 36 -26.03 1.54 19.66
N ALA A 37 -26.90 2.01 18.78
CA ALA A 37 -27.95 2.95 19.13
C ALA A 37 -29.18 2.17 19.63
N PHE A 38 -29.70 2.55 20.77
CA PHE A 38 -30.93 1.98 21.32
C PHE A 38 -32.13 2.80 20.88
N LYS A 39 -33.28 2.15 20.72
CA LYS A 39 -34.54 2.84 20.44
C LYS A 39 -34.89 3.73 21.62
N GLU A 40 -35.23 4.99 21.34
CA GLU A 40 -35.65 5.91 22.37
C GLU A 40 -37.03 5.53 22.94
N THR A 41 -37.10 5.52 24.27
CA THR A 41 -38.40 5.65 24.94
C THR A 41 -38.58 7.15 25.16
N PRO A 42 -39.57 7.83 24.56
CA PRO A 42 -39.79 9.25 24.74
C PRO A 42 -39.92 9.56 26.23
N THR A 43 -38.95 10.27 26.77
CA THR A 43 -39.03 10.79 28.14
C THR A 43 -39.22 12.31 28.03
N ALA A 44 -40.25 12.84 28.66
CA ALA A 44 -40.48 14.28 28.70
C ALA A 44 -39.26 14.93 29.36
N VAL A 45 -38.63 15.88 28.65
CA VAL A 45 -37.54 16.68 29.23
C VAL A 45 -38.13 17.58 30.29
N PRO A 46 -37.76 17.44 31.57
CA PRO A 46 -38.30 18.29 32.63
C PRO A 46 -37.82 19.75 32.43
N LYS A 47 -38.68 20.70 32.77
CA LYS A 47 -38.31 22.12 32.76
C LYS A 47 -37.26 22.34 33.85
N LEU A 48 -36.09 22.81 33.47
CA LEU A 48 -35.00 23.09 34.41
C LEU A 48 -35.33 24.29 35.30
N SER A 49 -34.86 24.24 36.55
CA SER A 49 -34.95 25.35 37.49
C SER A 49 -34.18 26.57 36.98
N THR A 50 -34.64 27.76 37.33
CA THR A 50 -33.92 29.02 37.06
C THR A 50 -32.85 29.33 38.13
N ASP A 51 -32.91 28.67 39.28
CA ASP A 51 -31.83 28.70 40.27
C ASP A 51 -30.64 27.87 39.84
N PRO A 52 -29.41 28.46 39.80
CA PRO A 52 -28.24 27.76 39.24
C PRO A 52 -27.86 26.48 39.98
N LYS A 53 -28.05 26.43 41.30
CA LYS A 53 -27.70 25.24 42.09
C LYS A 53 -28.74 24.14 41.89
N ALA A 54 -30.01 24.46 41.97
CA ALA A 54 -31.11 23.53 41.73
C ALA A 54 -31.08 23.01 40.28
N MET A 55 -30.70 23.86 39.31
CA MET A 55 -30.52 23.46 37.92
C MET A 55 -29.37 22.42 37.76
N LEU A 56 -28.24 22.63 38.42
CA LEU A 56 -27.12 21.67 38.38
C LEU A 56 -27.51 20.32 39.00
N ASP A 57 -28.20 20.35 40.14
CA ASP A 57 -28.67 19.12 40.79
C ASP A 57 -29.70 18.39 39.91
N GLN A 58 -30.58 19.10 39.21
CA GLN A 58 -31.51 18.50 38.25
C GLN A 58 -30.78 17.90 37.06
N ILE A 59 -29.77 18.57 36.48
CA ILE A 59 -28.96 18.06 35.40
C ILE A 59 -28.24 16.78 35.82
N ALA A 60 -27.61 16.79 37.01
CA ALA A 60 -26.93 15.60 37.55
C ALA A 60 -27.88 14.39 37.71
N ALA A 61 -29.10 14.66 38.19
CA ALA A 61 -30.13 13.60 38.32
C ALA A 61 -30.58 13.04 36.95
N ILE A 62 -30.78 13.94 35.96
CA ILE A 62 -31.15 13.53 34.59
C ILE A 62 -30.04 12.67 33.96
N VAL A 63 -28.77 13.08 34.06
CA VAL A 63 -27.60 12.33 33.55
C VAL A 63 -27.50 11.01 34.26
N GLY A 64 -27.65 10.97 35.59
CA GLY A 64 -27.61 9.70 36.35
C GLY A 64 -28.71 8.74 35.93
N GLN A 65 -29.94 9.19 35.70
CA GLN A 65 -31.03 8.36 35.22
C GLN A 65 -30.79 7.86 33.77
N ALA A 66 -30.22 8.70 32.91
CA ALA A 66 -29.84 8.30 31.56
C ALA A 66 -28.75 7.22 31.58
N HIS A 67 -27.75 7.39 32.43
CA HIS A 67 -26.66 6.42 32.62
C HIS A 67 -27.19 5.06 33.08
N GLU A 68 -28.08 5.03 34.07
CA GLU A 68 -28.68 3.77 34.56
C GLU A 68 -29.54 3.10 33.49
N ARG A 69 -30.29 3.83 32.68
CA ARG A 69 -31.04 3.28 31.56
C ARG A 69 -30.11 2.64 30.52
N MET A 70 -29.03 3.31 30.17
CA MET A 70 -28.05 2.80 29.22
C MET A 70 -27.39 1.52 29.73
N ASN A 71 -26.99 1.48 30.99
CA ASN A 71 -26.48 0.27 31.63
C ASN A 71 -27.51 -0.87 31.61
N ALA A 72 -28.77 -0.58 31.86
CA ALA A 72 -29.83 -1.57 31.79
C ALA A 72 -30.03 -2.12 30.37
N ASN A 73 -29.97 -1.23 29.36
CA ASN A 73 -30.01 -1.62 27.96
C ASN A 73 -28.87 -2.58 27.58
N VAL A 74 -27.63 -2.25 27.98
CA VAL A 74 -26.45 -3.10 27.72
C VAL A 74 -26.55 -4.43 28.48
N ARG A 75 -27.00 -4.42 29.74
CA ARG A 75 -27.25 -5.68 30.50
C ARG A 75 -28.30 -6.55 29.80
N GLY A 76 -29.41 -5.94 29.36
CA GLY A 76 -30.46 -6.64 28.62
C GLY A 76 -29.97 -7.24 27.30
N LEU A 77 -29.14 -6.47 26.56
CA LEU A 77 -28.50 -6.94 25.34
C LEU A 77 -27.58 -8.15 25.62
N ASN A 78 -26.73 -8.06 26.64
CA ASN A 78 -25.84 -9.17 27.04
C ASN A 78 -26.61 -10.42 27.48
N ALA A 79 -27.72 -10.27 28.19
CA ALA A 79 -28.57 -11.39 28.55
C ALA A 79 -29.12 -12.11 27.31
N ARG A 80 -29.55 -11.34 26.29
CA ARG A 80 -30.06 -11.91 25.02
C ARG A 80 -28.96 -12.61 24.22
N LEU A 81 -27.78 -12.01 24.12
CA LEU A 81 -26.60 -12.61 23.47
C LEU A 81 -26.24 -13.95 24.13
N ALA A 82 -26.22 -13.98 25.47
CA ALA A 82 -25.97 -15.22 26.23
C ALA A 82 -27.01 -16.29 25.98
N GLN A 83 -28.32 -15.94 26.01
CA GLN A 83 -29.40 -16.88 25.66
C GLN A 83 -29.24 -17.49 24.26
N ARG A 84 -28.74 -16.71 23.30
CA ARG A 84 -28.51 -17.14 21.91
C ARG A 84 -27.12 -17.77 21.70
N LYS A 85 -26.38 -18.02 22.77
CA LYS A 85 -25.05 -18.66 22.78
C LYS A 85 -23.95 -17.91 22.02
N PHE A 86 -24.08 -16.62 21.85
CA PHE A 86 -23.03 -15.80 21.25
C PHE A 86 -21.94 -15.35 22.23
N GLY A 87 -22.16 -15.48 23.54
CA GLY A 87 -21.31 -14.91 24.58
C GLY A 87 -21.77 -13.52 25.02
N GLN A 88 -20.87 -12.74 25.61
CA GLN A 88 -21.17 -11.38 26.10
C GLN A 88 -20.41 -10.34 25.31
N ALA A 89 -21.04 -9.20 25.04
CA ALA A 89 -20.38 -8.03 24.51
C ALA A 89 -19.59 -7.31 25.61
N LYS A 90 -18.39 -6.85 25.24
CA LYS A 90 -17.56 -6.01 26.13
C LYS A 90 -17.95 -4.55 25.93
N GLN A 91 -18.41 -3.89 27.00
CA GLN A 91 -18.71 -2.45 27.00
C GLN A 91 -17.43 -1.62 27.07
N HIS A 92 -17.35 -0.58 26.24
CA HIS A 92 -16.29 0.41 26.25
C HIS A 92 -16.79 1.77 26.73
N TYR A 93 -17.82 2.31 26.09
CA TYR A 93 -18.36 3.65 26.39
C TYR A 93 -19.88 3.64 26.39
N LEU A 94 -20.45 4.55 27.16
CA LEU A 94 -21.87 4.93 27.12
C LEU A 94 -21.93 6.42 26.75
N PHE A 95 -22.79 6.75 25.82
CA PHE A 95 -23.06 8.13 25.37
C PHE A 95 -24.55 8.41 25.61
N GLU A 96 -24.86 8.80 26.83
CA GLU A 96 -26.22 8.96 27.33
C GLU A 96 -27.01 9.97 26.52
N GLY A 97 -26.37 11.07 26.12
CA GLY A 97 -26.99 12.13 25.30
C GLY A 97 -27.31 11.70 23.87
N LEU A 98 -26.66 10.61 23.38
CA LEU A 98 -26.90 10.05 22.05
C LEU A 98 -27.73 8.75 22.10
N ASN A 99 -28.03 8.25 23.30
CA ASN A 99 -28.64 6.92 23.53
C ASN A 99 -27.86 5.79 22.82
N GLN A 100 -26.53 5.85 22.87
CA GLN A 100 -25.62 4.93 22.19
C GLN A 100 -24.59 4.34 23.14
N ALA A 101 -24.22 3.07 22.89
CA ALA A 101 -23.12 2.39 23.56
C ALA A 101 -22.08 1.91 22.54
N VAL A 102 -20.81 1.97 22.92
CA VAL A 102 -19.72 1.33 22.16
C VAL A 102 -19.41 -0.01 22.80
N LEU A 103 -19.57 -1.06 22.02
CA LEU A 103 -19.42 -2.45 22.45
C LEU A 103 -18.50 -3.22 21.52
N THR A 104 -17.67 -4.14 22.05
CA THR A 104 -17.10 -5.21 21.23
C THR A 104 -18.02 -6.41 21.28
N LEU A 105 -18.58 -6.77 20.14
CA LEU A 105 -19.43 -7.95 19.98
C LEU A 105 -18.57 -9.19 19.75
N PRO A 106 -18.98 -10.36 20.28
CA PRO A 106 -18.16 -11.58 20.23
C PRO A 106 -17.98 -12.17 18.83
N SER A 107 -18.82 -11.80 17.87
CA SER A 107 -18.70 -12.25 16.48
C SER A 107 -19.52 -11.39 15.51
N ALA A 108 -19.24 -11.49 14.22
CA ALA A 108 -20.07 -10.90 13.17
C ALA A 108 -21.51 -11.45 13.19
N ALA A 109 -21.68 -12.73 13.51
CA ALA A 109 -23.01 -13.33 13.64
C ALA A 109 -23.82 -12.71 14.79
N ALA A 110 -23.17 -12.37 15.91
CA ALA A 110 -23.81 -11.64 17.01
C ALA A 110 -24.26 -10.23 16.57
N MET A 111 -23.46 -9.56 15.74
CA MET A 111 -23.83 -8.26 15.20
C MET A 111 -25.09 -8.34 14.31
N GLU A 112 -25.13 -9.28 13.39
CA GLU A 112 -26.29 -9.48 12.50
C GLU A 112 -27.56 -9.89 13.26
N ASP A 113 -27.42 -10.65 14.34
CA ASP A 113 -28.52 -11.00 15.22
C ASP A 113 -29.06 -9.79 15.97
N LEU A 114 -28.17 -8.95 16.51
CA LEU A 114 -28.55 -7.73 17.22
C LEU A 114 -29.16 -6.65 16.30
N ARG A 115 -28.84 -6.62 15.01
CA ARG A 115 -29.53 -5.73 14.04
C ARG A 115 -31.03 -5.97 13.98
N LYS A 116 -31.46 -7.17 14.34
CA LYS A 116 -32.89 -7.59 14.36
C LYS A 116 -33.53 -7.43 15.74
N ASP A 117 -32.77 -6.99 16.74
CA ASP A 117 -33.27 -6.86 18.11
C ASP A 117 -34.22 -5.66 18.24
N ALA A 118 -35.38 -5.90 18.90
CA ALA A 118 -36.42 -4.89 19.01
C ALA A 118 -35.97 -3.63 19.80
N SER A 119 -34.97 -3.75 20.68
CA SER A 119 -34.44 -2.63 21.48
C SER A 119 -33.35 -1.84 20.75
N VAL A 120 -32.82 -2.34 19.65
CA VAL A 120 -31.75 -1.72 18.88
C VAL A 120 -32.33 -0.88 17.74
N ALA A 121 -31.89 0.35 17.61
CA ALA A 121 -32.27 1.25 16.53
C ALA A 121 -31.33 1.08 15.32
N SER A 122 -30.01 1.06 15.58
CA SER A 122 -28.99 0.83 14.55
C SER A 122 -27.72 0.26 15.17
N ILE A 123 -26.92 -0.40 14.34
CA ILE A 123 -25.56 -0.82 14.67
C ILE A 123 -24.66 -0.39 13.51
N GLU A 124 -23.58 0.30 13.83
CA GLU A 124 -22.53 0.62 12.87
C GLU A 124 -21.17 0.20 13.42
N ILE A 125 -20.21 -0.05 12.54
CA ILE A 125 -18.83 -0.35 12.95
C ILE A 125 -18.24 0.90 13.60
N ASP A 126 -17.55 0.73 14.73
CA ASP A 126 -16.72 1.79 15.31
C ASP A 126 -15.39 1.82 14.56
N PRO A 127 -15.21 2.78 13.63
CA PRO A 127 -14.04 2.77 12.78
C PRO A 127 -12.80 3.16 13.58
N GLU A 128 -11.73 2.42 13.38
CA GLU A 128 -10.44 2.73 13.97
C GLU A 128 -9.96 4.13 13.54
N ARG A 129 -9.25 4.80 14.42
CA ARG A 129 -8.58 6.06 14.16
C ARG A 129 -7.12 5.89 14.53
N TYR A 130 -6.26 6.17 13.57
CA TYR A 130 -4.81 6.12 13.74
C TYR A 130 -4.29 7.55 13.85
N LEU A 131 -3.17 7.72 14.52
CA LEU A 131 -2.40 8.96 14.41
C LEU A 131 -2.02 9.13 12.93
N LEU A 132 -2.21 10.32 12.38
CA LEU A 132 -1.77 10.66 11.03
C LEU A 132 -0.26 10.91 11.11
N GLY A 133 0.51 9.84 11.16
CA GLY A 133 1.95 9.80 11.22
C GLY A 133 2.49 8.86 10.16
N GLN A 134 3.69 8.36 10.37
CA GLN A 134 4.36 7.41 9.52
C GLN A 134 3.59 6.08 9.46
N THR A 135 3.60 5.44 8.29
CA THR A 135 3.03 4.12 8.07
C THR A 135 4.14 3.15 7.71
N THR A 136 4.20 1.99 8.35
CA THR A 136 5.00 0.87 7.87
C THR A 136 4.24 0.18 6.74
N PRO A 137 4.72 0.22 5.48
CA PRO A 137 4.08 -0.51 4.40
C PRO A 137 4.07 -2.01 4.69
N TYR A 138 2.97 -2.69 4.33
CA TYR A 138 2.79 -4.12 4.65
C TYR A 138 3.97 -4.99 4.20
N GLY A 139 4.64 -4.61 3.12
CA GLY A 139 5.77 -5.35 2.57
C GLY A 139 6.96 -5.38 3.52
N VAL A 140 7.20 -4.30 4.26
CA VAL A 140 8.29 -4.20 5.25
C VAL A 140 8.05 -5.18 6.41
N ASP A 141 6.79 -5.29 6.86
CA ASP A 141 6.39 -6.21 7.93
C ASP A 141 6.39 -7.67 7.46
N HIS A 142 5.90 -7.95 6.26
CA HIS A 142 5.83 -9.32 5.71
C HIS A 142 7.20 -9.97 5.55
N ILE A 143 8.23 -9.19 5.23
CA ILE A 143 9.61 -9.67 5.18
C ILE A 143 10.32 -9.60 6.54
N GLN A 144 9.62 -9.22 7.61
CA GLN A 144 10.12 -9.08 8.98
C GLN A 144 11.26 -8.03 9.12
N ALA A 145 11.28 -7.01 8.27
CA ALA A 145 12.34 -5.99 8.36
C ALA A 145 12.12 -5.07 9.56
N SER A 146 10.90 -4.56 9.79
CA SER A 146 10.51 -3.77 10.97
C SER A 146 10.87 -4.49 12.26
N ALA A 147 10.56 -5.77 12.38
CA ALA A 147 10.88 -6.59 13.56
C ALA A 147 12.39 -6.80 13.83
N THR A 148 13.28 -6.26 12.99
CA THR A 148 14.74 -6.28 13.21
C THR A 148 15.29 -4.98 13.76
N TRP A 149 14.65 -3.85 13.48
CA TRP A 149 15.10 -2.54 13.93
C TRP A 149 14.12 -1.85 14.90
N ASP A 150 12.94 -2.41 15.08
CA ASP A 150 11.89 -2.00 16.03
C ASP A 150 11.26 -3.29 16.59
N ALA A 151 11.99 -3.97 17.49
CA ALA A 151 11.61 -5.29 17.96
C ALA A 151 10.53 -5.25 19.06
N ASP A 152 10.40 -4.12 19.76
CA ASP A 152 9.37 -3.89 20.78
C ASP A 152 8.10 -3.24 20.21
N GLY A 153 8.14 -2.76 18.95
CA GLY A 153 6.99 -2.22 18.24
C GLY A 153 6.57 -0.83 18.69
N ASP A 154 7.50 -0.05 19.24
CA ASP A 154 7.22 1.33 19.69
C ASP A 154 7.35 2.38 18.56
N GLY A 155 7.78 1.96 17.36
CA GLY A 155 7.97 2.79 16.18
C GLY A 155 9.35 3.45 16.11
N ALA A 156 10.20 3.30 17.12
CA ALA A 156 11.56 3.83 17.10
C ALA A 156 12.58 2.77 16.67
N ILE A 157 13.77 3.22 16.28
CA ILE A 157 14.85 2.30 15.96
C ILE A 157 15.55 1.90 17.26
N ASP A 158 15.57 0.60 17.53
CA ASP A 158 16.25 0.01 18.70
C ASP A 158 17.76 0.28 18.68
N ALA A 159 18.33 0.52 19.84
CA ALA A 159 19.77 0.77 19.98
C ALA A 159 20.61 -0.44 19.52
N GLY A 160 21.46 -0.23 18.52
CA GLY A 160 22.33 -1.27 17.96
C GLY A 160 21.65 -2.26 17.02
N ALA A 161 20.40 -2.00 16.64
CA ALA A 161 19.68 -2.81 15.68
C ALA A 161 20.31 -2.75 14.28
N PRO A 162 20.28 -3.84 13.51
CA PRO A 162 20.73 -3.85 12.13
C PRO A 162 19.73 -3.08 11.24
N THR A 163 20.18 -1.97 10.69
CA THR A 163 19.36 -1.02 9.92
C THR A 163 19.77 -0.87 8.45
N GLY A 164 20.86 -1.52 8.03
CA GLY A 164 21.51 -1.27 6.76
C GLY A 164 22.61 -0.19 6.83
N GLU A 165 22.86 0.39 8.01
CA GLU A 165 23.92 1.38 8.20
C GLU A 165 25.30 0.83 7.81
N GLY A 166 26.10 1.66 7.13
CA GLY A 166 27.39 1.27 6.58
C GLY A 166 27.34 0.47 5.27
N ILE A 167 26.16 0.13 4.78
CA ILE A 167 25.95 -0.52 3.49
C ILE A 167 25.46 0.52 2.47
N LYS A 168 25.98 0.46 1.24
CA LYS A 168 25.52 1.28 0.12
C LYS A 168 24.77 0.42 -0.89
N VAL A 169 23.54 0.82 -1.20
CA VAL A 169 22.72 0.23 -2.26
C VAL A 169 22.72 1.14 -3.47
N CYS A 170 23.07 0.60 -4.61
CA CYS A 170 22.97 1.30 -5.90
C CYS A 170 21.62 0.98 -6.54
N VAL A 171 20.89 2.01 -6.95
CA VAL A 171 19.60 1.90 -7.65
C VAL A 171 19.79 2.35 -9.09
N ILE A 172 19.64 1.43 -10.04
CA ILE A 172 19.71 1.71 -11.48
C ILE A 172 18.28 1.82 -11.98
N ASP A 173 17.79 3.07 -12.18
CA ASP A 173 16.38 3.33 -12.45
C ASP A 173 16.13 4.67 -13.18
N SER A 174 14.97 5.28 -13.02
CA SER A 174 14.56 6.54 -13.66
C SER A 174 15.07 7.82 -12.96
N GLY A 175 15.89 7.69 -11.95
CA GLY A 175 16.35 8.82 -11.11
C GLY A 175 15.64 8.83 -9.75
N LEU A 176 15.72 9.96 -9.05
CA LEU A 176 15.17 10.12 -7.72
C LEU A 176 14.60 11.53 -7.54
N LYS A 177 13.41 11.68 -7.01
CA LYS A 177 12.93 12.94 -6.46
C LYS A 177 13.58 13.18 -5.09
N ARG A 178 14.79 13.70 -5.11
CA ARG A 178 15.64 13.84 -3.92
C ARG A 178 15.05 14.74 -2.83
N THR A 179 14.17 15.67 -3.21
CA THR A 179 13.53 16.62 -2.27
C THR A 179 12.38 16.01 -1.47
N HIS A 180 12.03 14.74 -1.72
CA HIS A 180 10.94 14.07 -1.01
C HIS A 180 11.18 14.05 0.50
N GLU A 181 10.15 14.37 1.31
CA GLU A 181 10.25 14.51 2.77
C GLU A 181 10.82 13.26 3.47
N ASP A 182 10.43 12.06 3.03
CA ASP A 182 10.90 10.78 3.58
C ASP A 182 12.34 10.40 3.17
N LEU A 183 13.02 11.24 2.41
CA LEU A 183 14.44 11.10 2.11
C LEU A 183 15.30 12.07 2.93
N ALA A 184 14.69 12.82 3.83
CA ALA A 184 15.40 13.73 4.72
C ALA A 184 16.38 12.95 5.61
N GLY A 185 17.65 13.34 5.59
CA GLY A 185 18.71 12.67 6.37
C GLY A 185 19.28 11.39 5.76
N VAL A 186 18.70 10.85 4.69
CA VAL A 186 19.28 9.70 3.96
C VAL A 186 20.53 10.12 3.21
N ALA A 187 21.61 9.34 3.34
CA ALA A 187 22.85 9.58 2.61
C ALA A 187 22.69 9.18 1.13
N ILE A 188 22.63 10.17 0.23
CA ILE A 188 22.34 9.93 -1.18
C ILE A 188 23.41 10.57 -2.07
N THR A 189 23.91 9.78 -3.01
CA THR A 189 24.76 10.21 -4.11
C THR A 189 24.19 9.70 -5.43
N GLY A 190 24.70 10.15 -6.56
CA GLY A 190 24.27 9.59 -7.84
C GLY A 190 25.04 10.16 -9.02
N VAL A 191 24.85 9.55 -10.16
CA VAL A 191 25.42 9.98 -11.45
C VAL A 191 24.39 9.80 -12.57
N ASN A 192 24.53 10.61 -13.60
CA ASN A 192 23.75 10.45 -14.83
C ASN A 192 24.44 9.40 -15.69
N ASN A 193 23.67 8.54 -16.31
CA ASN A 193 24.22 7.76 -17.41
C ASN A 193 24.48 8.65 -18.64
N ALA A 194 25.40 8.27 -19.49
CA ALA A 194 26.06 9.12 -20.53
C ALA A 194 25.10 9.88 -21.49
N ASN A 195 23.82 9.54 -21.55
CA ASN A 195 22.84 10.16 -22.45
C ASN A 195 21.66 10.81 -21.71
N ALA A 196 21.73 10.98 -20.38
CA ALA A 196 20.64 11.59 -19.63
C ALA A 196 20.65 13.12 -19.81
N THR A 197 19.52 13.67 -20.24
CA THR A 197 19.29 15.11 -20.34
C THR A 197 18.87 15.74 -19.03
N GLU A 198 18.54 14.93 -18.01
CA GLU A 198 18.08 15.33 -16.68
C GLU A 198 19.03 14.81 -15.60
N GLY A 199 19.13 15.50 -14.47
CA GLY A 199 19.92 15.07 -13.32
C GLY A 199 19.40 13.77 -12.69
N TRP A 200 20.29 12.99 -12.08
CA TRP A 200 19.94 11.78 -11.33
C TRP A 200 19.03 12.07 -10.14
N ASP A 201 19.08 13.28 -9.63
CA ASP A 201 18.29 13.83 -8.53
C ASP A 201 16.95 14.42 -9.00
N THR A 202 16.58 14.14 -10.24
CA THR A 202 15.30 14.48 -10.87
C THR A 202 14.68 13.19 -11.41
N ASP A 203 13.42 12.94 -11.06
CA ASP A 203 12.66 11.81 -11.57
C ASP A 203 11.34 12.32 -12.15
N THR A 204 11.14 12.16 -13.45
CA THR A 204 9.90 12.53 -14.16
C THR A 204 9.00 11.34 -14.44
N CYS A 205 9.47 10.13 -14.11
CA CYS A 205 8.74 8.88 -14.25
C CYS A 205 8.09 8.44 -12.92
N GLY A 206 8.83 8.58 -11.80
CA GLY A 206 8.39 8.19 -10.46
C GLY A 206 8.76 6.77 -10.05
N HIS A 207 9.17 5.94 -11.00
CA HIS A 207 9.49 4.54 -10.72
C HIS A 207 10.72 4.42 -9.82
N GLY A 208 11.83 5.09 -10.13
CA GLY A 208 13.05 5.07 -9.32
C GLY A 208 12.84 5.69 -7.93
N THR A 209 12.02 6.73 -7.83
CA THR A 209 11.64 7.33 -6.55
C THR A 209 10.88 6.34 -5.66
N HIS A 210 9.93 5.60 -6.24
CA HIS A 210 9.17 4.57 -5.53
C HIS A 210 10.08 3.42 -5.06
N VAL A 211 10.95 2.94 -5.94
CA VAL A 211 11.95 1.88 -5.65
C VAL A 211 12.88 2.32 -4.52
N ALA A 212 13.44 3.54 -4.60
CA ALA A 212 14.34 4.06 -3.58
C ALA A 212 13.65 4.23 -2.22
N GLY A 213 12.38 4.66 -2.21
CA GLY A 213 11.59 4.75 -0.99
C GLY A 213 11.34 3.40 -0.33
N THR A 214 11.03 2.37 -1.11
CA THR A 214 10.88 1.00 -0.58
C THR A 214 12.17 0.51 0.08
N ILE A 215 13.35 0.88 -0.45
CA ILE A 215 14.64 0.52 0.17
C ILE A 215 14.88 1.35 1.44
N ALA A 216 14.68 2.68 1.40
CA ALA A 216 15.36 3.61 2.31
C ALA A 216 14.52 4.80 2.78
N ALA A 217 13.21 4.80 2.66
CA ALA A 217 12.40 5.84 3.29
C ALA A 217 12.70 5.94 4.79
N ALA A 218 12.87 7.16 5.29
CA ALA A 218 13.36 7.42 6.63
C ALA A 218 12.29 7.10 7.70
N ASN A 219 12.71 6.64 8.86
CA ASN A 219 11.86 6.64 10.05
C ASN A 219 11.88 8.05 10.66
N ASN A 220 10.88 8.87 10.34
CA ASN A 220 10.85 10.32 10.61
C ASN A 220 9.46 10.84 11.03
N ASP A 221 8.58 9.96 11.49
CA ASP A 221 7.20 10.24 11.94
C ASP A 221 6.24 10.72 10.84
N THR A 222 6.64 10.70 9.56
CA THR A 222 5.80 11.08 8.42
C THR A 222 5.77 9.99 7.35
N GLY A 223 4.73 9.98 6.53
CA GLY A 223 4.62 9.20 5.31
C GLY A 223 4.79 7.70 5.44
N VAL A 224 5.92 7.15 4.96
CA VAL A 224 6.24 5.71 5.00
C VAL A 224 7.65 5.46 5.52
N VAL A 225 7.93 4.23 5.94
CA VAL A 225 9.28 3.77 6.27
C VAL A 225 9.71 2.69 5.28
N GLY A 226 10.98 2.70 4.88
CA GLY A 226 11.56 1.68 4.00
C GLY A 226 12.00 0.43 4.76
N VAL A 227 12.46 -0.58 4.01
CA VAL A 227 13.06 -1.80 4.57
C VAL A 227 14.26 -1.46 5.46
N SER A 228 15.11 -0.54 5.02
CA SER A 228 16.10 0.15 5.85
C SER A 228 15.48 1.48 6.29
N PRO A 229 15.36 1.77 7.59
CA PRO A 229 14.65 2.95 8.09
C PRO A 229 15.47 4.25 7.93
N GLY A 230 15.86 4.58 6.70
CA GLY A 230 16.65 5.77 6.37
C GLY A 230 18.15 5.66 6.68
N LYS A 231 18.67 4.49 6.98
CA LYS A 231 20.05 4.30 7.45
C LYS A 231 21.01 3.76 6.39
N VAL A 232 20.50 3.11 5.35
CA VAL A 232 21.32 2.68 4.20
C VAL A 232 21.74 3.89 3.36
N ALA A 233 22.96 3.86 2.80
CA ALA A 233 23.34 4.86 1.81
C ALA A 233 22.83 4.48 0.42
N LEU A 234 22.29 5.42 -0.33
CA LEU A 234 21.85 5.22 -1.70
C LEU A 234 22.85 5.80 -2.71
N HIS A 235 23.05 5.10 -3.82
CA HIS A 235 23.71 5.64 -5.02
C HIS A 235 22.79 5.45 -6.22
N ILE A 236 22.37 6.53 -6.85
CA ILE A 236 21.37 6.52 -7.92
C ILE A 236 22.05 6.60 -9.27
N ILE A 237 21.75 5.67 -10.15
CA ILE A 237 22.13 5.75 -11.57
C ILE A 237 20.86 6.01 -12.37
N LYS A 238 20.74 7.24 -12.88
CA LYS A 238 19.62 7.58 -13.78
C LYS A 238 19.81 6.90 -15.12
N ARG A 239 18.91 5.98 -15.40
CA ARG A 239 18.98 5.12 -16.59
C ARG A 239 17.87 5.41 -17.58
N PHE A 240 16.66 5.64 -17.08
CA PHE A 240 15.48 5.94 -17.86
C PHE A 240 15.11 7.41 -17.69
N ALA A 241 14.69 8.06 -18.77
CA ALA A 241 14.31 9.46 -18.77
C ALA A 241 12.91 9.68 -19.37
N GLY A 242 12.35 10.87 -19.12
CA GLY A 242 11.08 11.33 -19.62
C GLY A 242 9.87 10.74 -18.91
N ALA A 243 8.72 11.40 -19.06
CA ALA A 243 7.48 11.00 -18.44
C ALA A 243 7.07 9.57 -18.87
N GLY A 244 6.74 8.73 -17.89
CA GLY A 244 6.34 7.35 -18.10
C GLY A 244 7.47 6.42 -18.53
N CYS A 245 8.75 6.77 -18.27
CA CYS A 245 9.91 5.90 -18.51
C CYS A 245 10.01 5.34 -19.94
N LYS A 246 9.62 6.12 -20.93
CA LYS A 246 9.46 5.62 -22.32
C LYS A 246 10.78 5.44 -23.08
N GLN A 247 11.90 5.93 -22.54
CA GLN A 247 13.18 5.79 -23.20
C GLN A 247 13.71 4.37 -23.06
N ALA A 248 14.01 3.71 -24.18
CA ALA A 248 14.63 2.40 -24.19
C ALA A 248 16.04 2.43 -23.62
N SER A 249 16.46 1.31 -23.05
CA SER A 249 17.75 1.07 -22.44
C SER A 249 18.35 -0.22 -23.03
N TYR A 250 19.66 -0.29 -23.11
CA TYR A 250 20.39 -1.43 -23.68
C TYR A 250 21.20 -2.16 -22.61
N ALA A 251 21.49 -3.45 -22.84
CA ALA A 251 22.33 -4.26 -21.95
C ALA A 251 23.72 -3.64 -21.71
N SER A 252 24.30 -2.99 -22.70
CA SER A 252 25.58 -2.28 -22.57
C SER A 252 25.54 -1.13 -21.56
N ASP A 253 24.39 -0.49 -21.47
CA ASP A 253 24.19 0.59 -20.51
C ASP A 253 24.00 0.03 -19.09
N THR A 254 23.35 -1.13 -18.95
CA THR A 254 23.27 -1.85 -17.66
C THR A 254 24.68 -2.19 -17.16
N VAL A 255 25.54 -2.73 -18.02
CA VAL A 255 26.95 -3.00 -17.70
C VAL A 255 27.69 -1.73 -17.27
N SER A 256 27.51 -0.62 -18.00
CA SER A 256 28.09 0.67 -17.64
C SER A 256 27.62 1.16 -16.28
N ALA A 257 26.32 1.03 -16.00
CA ALA A 257 25.72 1.44 -14.73
C ALA A 257 26.25 0.61 -13.56
N VAL A 258 26.36 -0.72 -13.71
CA VAL A 258 26.92 -1.60 -12.66
C VAL A 258 28.36 -1.25 -12.34
N LYS A 259 29.19 -0.91 -13.34
CA LYS A 259 30.56 -0.41 -13.11
C LYS A 259 30.58 0.91 -12.35
N GLN A 260 29.63 1.80 -12.60
CA GLN A 260 29.48 3.05 -11.83
C GLN A 260 29.04 2.77 -10.38
N CYS A 261 28.13 1.80 -10.15
CA CYS A 261 27.77 1.36 -8.81
C CYS A 261 28.98 0.82 -8.04
N GLU A 262 29.82 0.02 -8.70
CA GLU A 262 31.05 -0.53 -8.12
C GLU A 262 32.04 0.59 -7.76
N ALA A 263 32.26 1.53 -8.68
CA ALA A 263 33.13 2.69 -8.45
C ALA A 263 32.65 3.59 -7.30
N ALA A 264 31.34 3.63 -7.05
CA ALA A 264 30.74 4.33 -5.91
C ALA A 264 30.85 3.54 -4.59
N GLY A 265 31.41 2.33 -4.61
CA GLY A 265 31.54 1.46 -3.44
C GLY A 265 30.22 0.82 -2.98
N ALA A 266 29.27 0.62 -3.89
CA ALA A 266 28.03 -0.07 -3.58
C ALA A 266 28.29 -1.58 -3.35
N LYS A 267 27.66 -2.14 -2.34
CA LYS A 267 27.66 -3.59 -2.06
C LYS A 267 26.45 -4.31 -2.66
N VAL A 268 25.33 -3.63 -2.77
CA VAL A 268 24.08 -4.15 -3.33
C VAL A 268 23.68 -3.32 -4.53
N VAL A 269 23.22 -3.96 -5.60
CA VAL A 269 22.66 -3.29 -6.79
C VAL A 269 21.22 -3.73 -6.96
N ASN A 270 20.31 -2.75 -7.02
CA ASN A 270 18.89 -2.95 -7.34
C ASN A 270 18.65 -2.62 -8.81
N MET A 271 18.12 -3.57 -9.56
CA MET A 271 17.71 -3.45 -10.96
C MET A 271 16.24 -3.82 -11.12
N SER A 272 15.35 -2.86 -10.87
CA SER A 272 13.90 -3.01 -11.10
C SER A 272 13.58 -2.83 -12.60
N LEU A 273 14.28 -3.55 -13.45
CA LEU A 273 14.25 -3.45 -14.90
C LEU A 273 14.49 -4.83 -15.55
N GLY A 274 14.16 -4.98 -16.82
CA GLY A 274 14.44 -6.20 -17.55
C GLY A 274 14.04 -6.15 -19.02
N GLY A 275 14.48 -7.17 -19.75
CA GLY A 275 14.13 -7.44 -21.14
C GLY A 275 14.23 -8.93 -21.43
N THR A 276 13.66 -9.39 -22.54
CA THR A 276 13.56 -10.82 -22.88
C THR A 276 14.74 -11.37 -23.69
N ILE A 277 15.75 -10.53 -23.97
CA ILE A 277 16.90 -10.91 -24.79
C ILE A 277 18.15 -10.96 -23.93
N SER A 278 18.80 -12.11 -23.88
CA SER A 278 20.05 -12.30 -23.15
C SER A 278 21.23 -11.68 -23.89
N SER A 279 22.24 -11.25 -23.13
CA SER A 279 23.53 -10.79 -23.65
C SER A 279 24.65 -11.56 -22.95
N SER A 280 25.49 -12.24 -23.72
CA SER A 280 26.66 -12.96 -23.17
C SER A 280 27.67 -12.03 -22.53
N THR A 281 27.78 -10.79 -23.01
CA THR A 281 28.64 -9.76 -22.42
C THR A 281 28.08 -9.28 -21.10
N GLU A 282 26.77 -8.96 -21.02
CA GLU A 282 26.11 -8.56 -19.77
C GLU A 282 26.23 -9.68 -18.73
N LYS A 283 25.90 -10.94 -19.09
CA LYS A 283 26.06 -12.10 -18.21
C LYS A 283 27.46 -12.18 -17.59
N ARG A 284 28.51 -12.07 -18.44
CA ARG A 284 29.90 -12.15 -17.99
C ARG A 284 30.30 -10.99 -17.09
N GLU A 285 29.86 -9.78 -17.39
CA GLU A 285 30.21 -8.59 -16.59
C GLU A 285 29.49 -8.60 -15.23
N LEU A 286 28.24 -9.07 -15.17
CA LEU A 286 27.51 -9.23 -13.91
C LEU A 286 28.11 -10.36 -13.05
N GLN A 287 28.56 -11.46 -13.66
CA GLN A 287 29.28 -12.51 -12.95
C GLN A 287 30.58 -11.93 -12.36
N ALA A 288 31.35 -11.19 -13.15
CA ALA A 288 32.58 -10.56 -12.67
C ALA A 288 32.33 -9.54 -11.54
N ALA A 289 31.21 -8.80 -11.55
CA ALA A 289 30.82 -7.92 -10.46
C ALA A 289 30.49 -8.73 -9.18
N ALA A 290 29.78 -9.84 -9.31
CA ALA A 290 29.49 -10.72 -8.19
C ALA A 290 30.78 -11.36 -7.62
N ASP A 291 31.71 -11.78 -8.47
CA ASP A 291 33.01 -12.33 -8.06
C ASP A 291 33.85 -11.30 -7.29
N ARG A 292 33.67 -10.01 -7.57
CA ARG A 292 34.30 -8.91 -6.81
C ARG A 292 33.54 -8.52 -5.54
N GLY A 293 32.45 -9.21 -5.22
CA GLY A 293 31.74 -9.08 -3.97
C GLY A 293 30.50 -8.17 -4.01
N MET A 294 29.93 -7.89 -5.18
CA MET A 294 28.66 -7.22 -5.32
C MET A 294 27.49 -8.23 -5.26
N LEU A 295 26.41 -7.85 -4.59
CA LEU A 295 25.14 -8.59 -4.63
C LEU A 295 24.19 -7.87 -5.58
N VAL A 296 23.88 -8.50 -6.70
CA VAL A 296 22.99 -7.95 -7.72
C VAL A 296 21.60 -8.56 -7.60
N VAL A 297 20.57 -7.72 -7.54
CA VAL A 297 19.17 -8.10 -7.37
C VAL A 297 18.37 -7.52 -8.54
N ALA A 298 17.55 -8.32 -9.21
CA ALA A 298 16.77 -7.86 -10.35
C ALA A 298 15.35 -8.44 -10.37
N ALA A 299 14.44 -7.69 -11.01
CA ALA A 299 13.04 -8.04 -11.18
C ALA A 299 12.87 -9.23 -12.14
N ALA A 300 12.14 -10.28 -11.72
CA ALA A 300 11.90 -11.49 -12.53
C ALA A 300 11.10 -11.20 -13.81
N GLY A 301 10.36 -10.09 -13.87
CA GLY A 301 9.55 -9.66 -15.02
C GLY A 301 8.05 -9.72 -14.76
N ASN A 302 7.29 -8.97 -15.58
CA ASN A 302 5.84 -8.77 -15.41
C ASN A 302 5.04 -9.33 -16.60
N TRP A 303 5.60 -10.29 -17.34
CA TRP A 303 5.05 -10.76 -18.62
C TRP A 303 4.54 -12.21 -18.57
N ALA A 304 4.24 -12.72 -17.37
CA ALA A 304 3.75 -14.09 -17.21
C ALA A 304 2.49 -14.39 -18.04
N VAL A 305 1.62 -13.40 -18.21
CA VAL A 305 0.35 -13.54 -18.97
C VAL A 305 0.45 -12.98 -20.38
N THR A 306 1.11 -11.82 -20.55
CA THR A 306 1.06 -11.04 -21.80
C THR A 306 2.21 -11.33 -22.77
N GLY A 307 3.27 -11.98 -22.31
CA GLY A 307 4.55 -12.02 -23.02
C GLY A 307 5.26 -10.65 -22.99
N GLY A 308 6.55 -10.65 -23.25
CA GLY A 308 7.41 -9.47 -23.21
C GLY A 308 7.87 -9.00 -24.59
N PRO A 309 8.57 -7.86 -24.68
CA PRO A 309 9.08 -7.35 -25.94
C PRO A 309 10.16 -8.27 -26.52
N SER A 310 10.19 -8.41 -27.85
CA SER A 310 11.21 -9.15 -28.57
C SER A 310 11.65 -8.38 -29.83
N LEU A 311 12.69 -8.90 -30.51
CA LEU A 311 13.17 -8.29 -31.78
C LEU A 311 12.12 -8.33 -32.90
N PHE A 312 11.17 -9.24 -32.83
CA PHE A 312 10.17 -9.48 -33.88
C PHE A 312 8.71 -9.34 -33.40
N GLY A 313 8.50 -8.60 -32.30
CA GLY A 313 7.18 -8.40 -31.72
C GLY A 313 7.13 -8.74 -30.24
N THR A 314 6.28 -9.69 -29.85
CA THR A 314 6.10 -10.09 -28.45
C THR A 314 6.46 -11.57 -28.29
N THR A 315 7.11 -11.95 -27.21
CA THR A 315 7.35 -13.35 -26.85
C THR A 315 6.06 -14.04 -26.40
N ALA A 316 6.10 -15.38 -26.35
CA ALA A 316 5.06 -16.12 -25.63
C ALA A 316 4.96 -15.65 -24.16
N PRO A 317 3.82 -15.87 -23.48
CA PRO A 317 3.69 -15.63 -22.05
C PRO A 317 4.82 -16.31 -21.24
N ASN A 318 5.16 -15.69 -20.11
CA ASN A 318 6.18 -16.15 -19.18
C ASN A 318 7.58 -16.37 -19.79
N PRO A 319 8.15 -15.36 -20.49
CA PRO A 319 9.51 -15.46 -21.01
C PRO A 319 10.54 -15.36 -19.88
N LEU A 320 11.79 -15.75 -20.13
CA LEU A 320 12.89 -15.39 -19.22
C LEU A 320 13.21 -13.90 -19.33
N ALA A 321 13.35 -13.24 -18.19
CA ALA A 321 13.74 -11.83 -18.12
C ALA A 321 15.23 -11.69 -17.76
N TYR A 322 15.92 -10.82 -18.44
CA TYR A 322 17.33 -10.49 -18.19
C TYR A 322 17.47 -9.04 -17.76
N PRO A 323 18.33 -8.76 -16.75
CA PRO A 323 19.40 -9.62 -16.23
C PRO A 323 18.98 -10.62 -15.13
N ALA A 324 17.73 -10.65 -14.67
CA ALA A 324 17.29 -11.48 -13.55
C ALA A 324 17.63 -12.97 -13.72
N SER A 325 17.47 -13.51 -14.94
CA SER A 325 17.74 -14.92 -15.24
C SER A 325 19.25 -15.27 -15.43
N TYR A 326 20.16 -14.38 -15.04
CA TYR A 326 21.58 -14.77 -14.98
C TYR A 326 21.93 -15.35 -13.61
N PRO A 327 22.71 -16.46 -13.53
CA PRO A 327 23.00 -17.17 -12.26
C PRO A 327 23.66 -16.32 -11.17
N SER A 328 24.37 -15.23 -11.55
CA SER A 328 24.99 -14.30 -10.62
C SER A 328 24.05 -13.23 -10.06
N VAL A 329 22.81 -13.19 -10.52
CA VAL A 329 21.80 -12.21 -10.11
C VAL A 329 20.75 -12.90 -9.25
N LEU A 330 20.25 -12.24 -8.20
CA LEU A 330 19.06 -12.67 -7.46
C LEU A 330 17.81 -12.25 -8.23
N SER A 331 17.08 -13.21 -8.75
CA SER A 331 15.81 -13.01 -9.44
C SER A 331 14.66 -12.95 -8.45
N VAL A 332 13.85 -11.88 -8.51
CA VAL A 332 12.79 -11.61 -7.53
C VAL A 332 11.41 -11.61 -8.17
N ALA A 333 10.57 -12.57 -7.77
CA ALA A 333 9.15 -12.62 -8.10
C ALA A 333 8.31 -11.74 -7.16
N ALA A 334 7.12 -11.34 -7.62
CA ALA A 334 6.19 -10.53 -6.84
C ALA A 334 5.08 -11.36 -6.21
N VAL A 335 4.80 -11.10 -4.92
CA VAL A 335 3.63 -11.62 -4.20
C VAL A 335 2.74 -10.47 -3.72
N ASP A 336 1.46 -10.76 -3.49
CA ASP A 336 0.48 -9.84 -2.92
C ASP A 336 0.48 -9.87 -1.37
N SER A 337 -0.42 -9.11 -0.75
CA SER A 337 -0.58 -9.06 0.70
C SER A 337 -1.07 -10.37 1.33
N ASN A 338 -1.58 -11.31 0.55
CA ASN A 338 -1.93 -12.66 0.98
C ASN A 338 -0.79 -13.66 0.74
N GLN A 339 0.38 -13.16 0.31
CA GLN A 339 1.56 -13.95 -0.04
C GLN A 339 1.34 -14.90 -1.23
N GLN A 340 0.35 -14.58 -2.09
CA GLN A 340 0.11 -15.31 -3.33
C GLN A 340 0.93 -14.69 -4.46
N ARG A 341 1.52 -15.53 -5.33
CA ARG A 341 2.24 -15.02 -6.50
C ARG A 341 1.33 -14.11 -7.34
N TRP A 342 1.82 -12.92 -7.65
CA TRP A 342 1.09 -12.00 -8.53
C TRP A 342 0.92 -12.62 -9.92
N VAL A 343 -0.29 -12.53 -10.47
CA VAL A 343 -0.64 -13.20 -11.73
C VAL A 343 0.29 -12.84 -12.90
N ASN A 344 0.79 -11.59 -12.93
CA ASN A 344 1.71 -11.12 -13.98
C ASN A 344 3.19 -11.37 -13.64
N SER A 345 3.53 -11.75 -12.41
CA SER A 345 4.91 -12.10 -12.06
C SER A 345 5.36 -13.31 -12.84
N GLU A 346 6.47 -13.20 -13.52
CA GLU A 346 7.09 -14.35 -14.17
C GLU A 346 7.45 -15.42 -13.16
N PHE A 347 7.34 -16.67 -13.60
CA PHE A 347 7.56 -17.87 -12.83
C PHE A 347 8.34 -18.87 -13.68
N ASN A 348 9.55 -19.21 -13.29
CA ASN A 348 10.43 -20.13 -14.01
C ASN A 348 11.57 -20.59 -13.09
N SER A 349 12.38 -21.54 -13.57
CA SER A 349 13.49 -22.12 -12.80
C SER A 349 14.58 -21.11 -12.38
N GLU A 350 14.59 -19.90 -12.92
CA GLU A 350 15.57 -18.88 -12.60
C GLU A 350 15.10 -17.91 -11.48
N VAL A 351 13.84 -18.02 -11.03
CA VAL A 351 13.37 -17.26 -9.87
C VAL A 351 14.07 -17.75 -8.61
N ASP A 352 14.70 -16.86 -7.87
CA ASP A 352 15.42 -17.17 -6.63
C ASP A 352 14.57 -16.92 -5.37
N LEU A 353 13.88 -15.78 -5.31
CA LEU A 353 13.11 -15.32 -4.15
C LEU A 353 11.81 -14.66 -4.59
N ALA A 354 10.88 -14.57 -3.66
CA ALA A 354 9.72 -13.71 -3.76
C ALA A 354 9.75 -12.58 -2.72
N ALA A 355 9.11 -11.47 -3.04
CA ALA A 355 8.89 -10.37 -2.11
C ALA A 355 7.58 -9.63 -2.43
N PRO A 356 7.06 -8.80 -1.49
CA PRO A 356 5.87 -8.00 -1.72
C PRO A 356 6.01 -7.09 -2.95
N GLY A 357 5.09 -7.23 -3.90
CA GLY A 357 5.14 -6.51 -5.17
C GLY A 357 3.78 -6.03 -5.67
N VAL A 358 2.69 -6.18 -4.90
CA VAL A 358 1.34 -5.75 -5.29
C VAL A 358 0.78 -4.78 -4.27
N GLY A 359 0.29 -3.63 -4.72
CA GLY A 359 -0.21 -2.60 -3.82
C GLY A 359 0.87 -2.05 -2.88
N VAL A 360 2.12 -1.99 -3.33
CA VAL A 360 3.23 -1.49 -2.53
C VAL A 360 3.15 0.02 -2.42
N ARG A 361 2.95 0.53 -1.20
CA ARG A 361 2.98 1.97 -0.91
C ARG A 361 4.41 2.42 -0.70
N SER A 362 4.83 3.44 -1.45
CA SER A 362 6.13 4.08 -1.31
C SER A 362 6.08 5.52 -1.81
N LEU A 363 7.24 6.18 -1.91
CA LEU A 363 7.38 7.55 -2.36
C LEU A 363 6.84 7.73 -3.78
N GLY A 364 6.13 8.83 -4.02
CA GLY A 364 5.56 9.22 -5.32
C GLY A 364 6.05 10.58 -5.79
N LEU A 365 5.65 10.97 -7.00
CA LEU A 365 5.97 12.30 -7.55
C LEU A 365 4.83 13.28 -7.39
N ALA A 366 3.61 12.79 -7.32
CA ALA A 366 2.42 13.61 -7.34
C ALA A 366 1.25 12.89 -6.68
N THR A 367 0.31 13.67 -6.16
CA THR A 367 -0.91 13.19 -5.54
C THR A 367 -2.07 13.32 -6.53
N SER A 368 -2.86 12.29 -6.65
CA SER A 368 -4.13 12.30 -7.37
C SER A 368 -5.18 13.11 -6.62
N GLN A 369 -6.08 13.76 -7.37
CA GLN A 369 -7.26 14.36 -6.76
C GLN A 369 -8.29 13.25 -6.45
N PRO A 370 -9.06 13.40 -5.35
CA PRO A 370 -10.08 12.41 -5.02
C PRO A 370 -11.18 12.37 -6.08
N LEU A 371 -11.82 11.21 -6.25
CA LEU A 371 -13.09 11.09 -6.93
C LEU A 371 -14.19 11.70 -6.06
N LEU A 372 -14.98 12.61 -6.62
CA LEU A 372 -16.17 13.13 -5.94
C LEU A 372 -17.42 12.52 -6.55
N VAL A 373 -18.33 12.00 -5.72
CA VAL A 373 -19.66 11.53 -6.14
C VAL A 373 -20.70 12.17 -5.22
N GLY A 374 -21.46 13.11 -5.75
CA GLY A 374 -22.32 13.98 -4.94
C GLY A 374 -21.49 14.73 -3.91
N ASN A 375 -21.77 14.51 -2.62
CA ASN A 375 -21.02 15.09 -1.49
C ASN A 375 -19.94 14.17 -0.92
N SER A 376 -19.77 12.98 -1.47
CA SER A 376 -18.77 12.01 -1.01
C SER A 376 -17.45 12.22 -1.72
N SER A 377 -16.34 12.12 -0.97
CA SER A 377 -14.97 12.20 -1.48
C SER A 377 -14.27 10.86 -1.23
N MET A 378 -13.72 10.26 -2.29
CA MET A 378 -13.10 8.94 -2.25
C MET A 378 -11.66 9.02 -2.73
N PRO A 379 -10.70 8.36 -2.06
CA PRO A 379 -9.34 8.24 -2.56
C PRO A 379 -9.33 7.64 -3.96
N ALA A 380 -8.55 8.23 -4.86
CA ALA A 380 -8.45 7.76 -6.23
C ALA A 380 -7.04 7.98 -6.77
N ASP A 381 -6.61 7.11 -7.67
CA ASP A 381 -5.35 7.21 -8.39
C ASP A 381 -5.58 7.50 -9.87
N VAL A 382 -4.90 8.51 -10.40
CA VAL A 382 -4.94 8.81 -11.83
C VAL A 382 -4.24 7.69 -12.60
N ALA A 383 -4.94 7.11 -13.58
CA ALA A 383 -4.39 6.07 -14.43
C ALA A 383 -3.22 6.57 -15.28
N ASP A 384 -2.17 5.75 -15.41
CA ASP A 384 -1.08 6.04 -16.34
C ASP A 384 -1.62 6.00 -17.77
N GLY A 385 -1.47 7.10 -18.51
CA GLY A 385 -2.08 7.31 -19.83
C GLY A 385 -3.44 8.03 -19.79
N SER A 386 -3.91 8.46 -18.61
CA SER A 386 -5.04 9.38 -18.47
C SER A 386 -4.73 10.77 -19.04
N SER A 387 -5.75 11.54 -19.44
CA SER A 387 -5.56 12.97 -19.65
C SER A 387 -5.51 13.73 -18.32
N ASP A 388 -4.92 14.92 -18.34
CA ASP A 388 -4.85 15.88 -17.22
C ASP A 388 -6.11 16.77 -17.11
N THR A 389 -7.18 16.41 -17.79
CA THR A 389 -8.45 17.14 -17.80
C THR A 389 -9.36 16.70 -16.65
N ALA A 390 -10.41 17.47 -16.41
CA ALA A 390 -11.47 17.11 -15.47
C ALA A 390 -12.81 16.97 -16.20
N ALA A 391 -13.68 16.11 -15.68
CA ALA A 391 -15.04 15.92 -16.16
C ALA A 391 -16.01 15.76 -14.98
N SER A 392 -17.19 16.38 -15.08
CA SER A 392 -18.29 16.21 -14.13
C SER A 392 -19.56 15.87 -14.87
N ALA A 393 -20.15 14.73 -14.59
CA ALA A 393 -21.41 14.29 -15.19
C ALA A 393 -22.12 13.25 -14.30
N GLY A 394 -23.40 13.00 -14.56
CA GLY A 394 -24.06 11.84 -13.98
C GLY A 394 -23.32 10.57 -14.36
N TRP A 395 -23.09 9.67 -13.39
CA TRP A 395 -22.39 8.42 -13.65
C TRP A 395 -23.33 7.30 -14.13
N VAL A 396 -22.77 6.28 -14.75
CA VAL A 396 -23.46 5.06 -15.20
C VAL A 396 -22.57 3.84 -14.97
N ASP A 397 -23.20 2.73 -14.58
CA ASP A 397 -22.52 1.43 -14.50
C ASP A 397 -22.24 0.89 -15.91
N GLY A 398 -20.98 0.65 -16.19
CA GLY A 398 -20.50 0.03 -17.43
C GLY A 398 -20.17 -1.46 -17.26
N GLY A 399 -20.34 -2.02 -16.05
CA GLY A 399 -19.92 -3.37 -15.73
C GLY A 399 -18.43 -3.57 -16.03
N LEU A 400 -18.08 -4.60 -16.78
CA LEU A 400 -16.70 -4.85 -17.20
C LEU A 400 -16.23 -3.94 -18.35
N CYS A 401 -17.06 -3.07 -18.89
CA CYS A 401 -16.76 -2.19 -20.04
C CYS A 401 -16.16 -2.93 -21.25
N LYS A 402 -16.65 -4.13 -21.55
CA LYS A 402 -16.14 -4.98 -22.64
C LYS A 402 -16.46 -4.44 -24.05
N ALA A 403 -17.45 -3.56 -24.17
CA ALA A 403 -17.87 -2.93 -25.40
C ALA A 403 -18.33 -1.49 -25.15
N SER A 404 -18.38 -0.68 -26.21
CA SER A 404 -19.00 0.64 -26.16
C SER A 404 -20.52 0.53 -26.02
N SER A 405 -21.14 1.54 -25.39
CA SER A 405 -22.59 1.61 -25.23
C SER A 405 -23.06 3.04 -25.44
N ALA A 406 -24.23 3.22 -26.08
CA ALA A 406 -24.87 4.53 -26.21
C ALA A 406 -25.27 5.15 -24.85
N THR A 407 -25.40 4.34 -23.79
CA THR A 407 -25.69 4.79 -22.41
C THR A 407 -24.51 5.55 -21.80
N PHE A 408 -23.31 5.44 -22.34
CA PHE A 408 -22.10 6.11 -21.86
C PHE A 408 -22.01 7.58 -22.30
N LYS A 409 -22.83 7.97 -23.27
CA LYS A 409 -22.79 9.32 -23.87
C LYS A 409 -23.04 10.39 -22.80
N ASN A 410 -22.10 11.32 -22.70
CA ASN A 410 -22.11 12.45 -21.74
C ASN A 410 -22.18 11.99 -20.26
N LYS A 411 -21.58 10.83 -19.92
CA LYS A 411 -21.53 10.27 -18.58
C LYS A 411 -20.09 10.08 -18.09
N VAL A 412 -19.93 9.97 -16.78
CA VAL A 412 -18.79 9.28 -16.16
C VAL A 412 -19.15 7.81 -16.10
N VAL A 413 -18.29 6.94 -16.64
CA VAL A 413 -18.55 5.50 -16.70
C VAL A 413 -17.77 4.79 -15.62
N LEU A 414 -18.46 4.04 -14.77
CA LEU A 414 -17.87 3.19 -13.74
C LEU A 414 -17.65 1.79 -14.31
N CYS A 415 -16.39 1.34 -14.39
CA CYS A 415 -16.00 0.04 -14.92
C CYS A 415 -15.41 -0.84 -13.81
N GLN A 416 -15.74 -2.12 -13.77
CA GLN A 416 -15.10 -3.10 -12.89
C GLN A 416 -13.76 -3.57 -13.49
N ARG A 417 -12.72 -3.75 -12.65
CA ARG A 417 -11.50 -4.49 -13.01
C ARG A 417 -11.83 -5.94 -13.35
N GLY A 418 -11.09 -6.53 -14.29
CA GLY A 418 -11.20 -7.94 -14.69
C GLY A 418 -11.33 -8.15 -16.19
N GLU A 419 -11.00 -9.33 -16.68
CA GLU A 419 -11.12 -9.92 -18.01
C GLU A 419 -10.39 -9.20 -19.16
N ILE A 420 -10.41 -7.87 -19.24
CA ILE A 420 -9.73 -7.11 -20.31
C ILE A 420 -8.90 -5.97 -19.73
N ASN A 421 -7.90 -5.52 -20.49
CA ASN A 421 -6.98 -4.46 -20.09
C ASN A 421 -7.69 -3.13 -19.80
N PHE A 422 -7.16 -2.36 -18.85
CA PHE A 422 -7.75 -1.09 -18.42
C PHE A 422 -7.90 -0.08 -19.57
N GLY A 423 -6.91 -0.01 -20.45
CA GLY A 423 -6.98 0.86 -21.62
C GLY A 423 -8.06 0.45 -22.61
N VAL A 424 -8.36 -0.85 -22.75
CA VAL A 424 -9.47 -1.34 -23.58
C VAL A 424 -10.81 -0.92 -22.96
N LYS A 425 -10.98 -1.09 -21.62
CA LYS A 425 -12.18 -0.63 -20.90
C LYS A 425 -12.44 0.86 -21.12
N ALA A 426 -11.41 1.65 -20.87
CA ALA A 426 -11.51 3.11 -20.98
C ALA A 426 -11.71 3.57 -22.44
N SER A 427 -11.11 2.88 -23.43
CA SER A 427 -11.34 3.14 -24.86
C SER A 427 -12.77 2.81 -25.29
N ASN A 428 -13.34 1.70 -24.81
CA ASN A 428 -14.73 1.33 -25.06
C ASN A 428 -15.69 2.37 -24.47
N ALA A 429 -15.45 2.81 -23.23
CA ALA A 429 -16.24 3.86 -22.61
C ALA A 429 -16.15 5.18 -23.39
N LYS A 430 -14.94 5.60 -23.77
CA LYS A 430 -14.72 6.79 -24.62
C LYS A 430 -15.43 6.69 -25.97
N SER A 431 -15.37 5.54 -26.63
CA SER A 431 -16.05 5.29 -27.90
C SER A 431 -17.57 5.35 -27.76
N GLY A 432 -18.12 5.06 -26.60
CA GLY A 432 -19.53 5.28 -26.24
C GLY A 432 -19.88 6.73 -25.89
N GLY A 433 -18.90 7.65 -25.92
CA GLY A 433 -19.10 9.07 -25.63
C GLY A 433 -18.96 9.45 -24.14
N ALA A 434 -18.27 8.64 -23.34
CA ALA A 434 -17.95 8.95 -21.93
C ALA A 434 -17.10 10.22 -21.83
N LEU A 435 -17.37 11.04 -20.82
CA LEU A 435 -16.59 12.23 -20.47
C LEU A 435 -15.43 11.92 -19.53
N GLY A 436 -15.55 10.85 -18.75
CA GLY A 436 -14.52 10.34 -17.85
C GLY A 436 -14.79 8.88 -17.48
N VAL A 437 -13.78 8.19 -16.95
CA VAL A 437 -13.89 6.78 -16.56
C VAL A 437 -13.37 6.61 -15.16
N VAL A 438 -14.07 5.81 -14.37
CA VAL A 438 -13.61 5.32 -13.06
C VAL A 438 -13.52 3.81 -13.14
N ILE A 439 -12.38 3.24 -12.78
CA ILE A 439 -12.18 1.79 -12.73
C ILE A 439 -12.06 1.38 -11.27
N TYR A 440 -12.98 0.57 -10.77
CA TYR A 440 -12.88 0.05 -9.40
C TYR A 440 -12.26 -1.35 -9.37
N ASN A 441 -11.53 -1.61 -8.28
CA ASN A 441 -10.86 -2.88 -8.07
C ASN A 441 -11.87 -4.02 -7.88
N ASN A 442 -11.49 -5.25 -8.21
CA ASN A 442 -12.28 -6.47 -7.95
C ASN A 442 -11.72 -7.29 -6.76
N VAL A 443 -10.58 -6.83 -6.21
CA VAL A 443 -9.98 -7.34 -4.98
C VAL A 443 -9.82 -6.19 -3.98
N ASP A 444 -9.67 -6.48 -2.71
CA ASP A 444 -9.51 -5.44 -1.69
C ASP A 444 -8.21 -4.64 -1.91
N GLY A 445 -8.27 -3.35 -1.61
CA GLY A 445 -7.16 -2.42 -1.75
C GLY A 445 -7.32 -1.38 -2.87
N PRO A 446 -6.39 -0.41 -2.93
CA PRO A 446 -6.39 0.64 -3.94
C PRO A 446 -6.11 0.08 -5.34
N LEU A 447 -6.39 0.86 -6.37
CA LEU A 447 -6.12 0.52 -7.76
C LEU A 447 -5.52 1.72 -8.49
N LYS A 448 -4.29 1.58 -8.99
CA LYS A 448 -3.69 2.51 -9.96
C LYS A 448 -3.64 1.83 -11.33
N PRO A 449 -4.56 2.16 -12.26
CA PRO A 449 -4.58 1.52 -13.56
C PRO A 449 -3.44 2.03 -14.46
N THR A 450 -2.84 1.12 -15.25
CA THR A 450 -2.00 1.49 -16.39
C THR A 450 -2.78 1.20 -17.67
N LEU A 451 -2.99 2.21 -18.50
CA LEU A 451 -3.79 2.07 -19.71
C LEU A 451 -2.99 1.40 -20.82
N SER A 452 -3.40 0.20 -21.20
CA SER A 452 -2.83 -0.55 -22.31
C SER A 452 -3.93 -1.05 -23.26
N ASN A 453 -3.58 -1.18 -24.55
CA ASN A 453 -4.45 -1.80 -25.55
C ASN A 453 -4.54 -3.33 -25.35
N ALA A 454 -5.27 -4.02 -26.22
CA ALA A 454 -5.45 -5.47 -26.15
C ALA A 454 -4.14 -6.27 -26.25
N SER A 455 -3.12 -5.72 -26.90
CA SER A 455 -1.78 -6.33 -27.03
C SER A 455 -0.82 -5.94 -25.89
N GLY A 456 -1.30 -5.24 -24.85
CA GLY A 456 -0.49 -4.81 -23.70
C GLY A 456 0.33 -3.54 -23.94
N THR A 457 0.26 -2.92 -25.14
CA THR A 457 0.97 -1.67 -25.43
C THR A 457 0.31 -0.50 -24.71
N ALA A 458 1.11 0.32 -24.02
CA ALA A 458 0.64 1.51 -23.33
C ALA A 458 -0.04 2.49 -24.29
N ILE A 459 -1.16 3.05 -23.88
CA ILE A 459 -1.94 4.05 -24.65
C ILE A 459 -2.20 5.29 -23.81
N THR A 460 -2.49 6.39 -24.48
CA THR A 460 -2.95 7.64 -23.85
C THR A 460 -4.37 7.95 -24.33
N LEU A 461 -5.23 8.36 -23.40
CA LEU A 461 -6.58 8.80 -23.70
C LEU A 461 -6.73 10.31 -23.55
N THR A 462 -7.75 10.88 -24.16
CA THR A 462 -8.06 12.32 -24.10
C THR A 462 -9.16 12.63 -23.08
N ILE A 463 -9.54 11.67 -22.26
CA ILE A 463 -10.49 11.82 -21.15
C ILE A 463 -9.81 11.37 -19.84
N PRO A 464 -10.21 11.91 -18.68
CA PRO A 464 -9.65 11.51 -17.39
C PRO A 464 -10.09 10.09 -17.02
N VAL A 465 -9.15 9.32 -16.48
CA VAL A 465 -9.36 7.95 -15.99
C VAL A 465 -8.78 7.81 -14.60
N LEU A 466 -9.59 7.38 -13.63
CA LEU A 466 -9.18 7.12 -12.25
C LEU A 466 -9.35 5.62 -11.91
N GLY A 467 -8.52 5.15 -10.99
CA GLY A 467 -8.72 3.90 -10.25
C GLY A 467 -9.17 4.17 -8.83
N ILE A 468 -10.04 3.32 -8.29
CA ILE A 468 -10.52 3.38 -6.90
C ILE A 468 -10.54 1.98 -6.29
N SER A 469 -10.69 1.91 -4.96
CA SER A 469 -10.82 0.64 -4.26
C SER A 469 -12.09 -0.13 -4.66
N LYS A 470 -12.13 -1.43 -4.36
CA LYS A 470 -13.32 -2.25 -4.50
C LYS A 470 -14.47 -1.73 -3.66
N ALA A 471 -14.21 -1.42 -2.39
CA ALA A 471 -15.22 -0.94 -1.45
C ALA A 471 -15.88 0.36 -1.93
N ASP A 472 -15.08 1.34 -2.42
CA ASP A 472 -15.62 2.60 -2.94
C ASP A 472 -16.46 2.36 -4.20
N GLY A 473 -16.04 1.46 -5.10
CA GLY A 473 -16.82 1.11 -6.29
C GLY A 473 -18.16 0.45 -5.97
N GLU A 474 -18.17 -0.49 -5.03
CA GLU A 474 -19.39 -1.15 -4.55
C GLU A 474 -20.32 -0.15 -3.82
N ASP A 475 -19.78 0.79 -3.07
CA ASP A 475 -20.55 1.85 -2.40
C ASP A 475 -21.21 2.81 -3.41
N ILE A 476 -20.50 3.19 -4.49
CA ILE A 476 -21.10 4.00 -5.57
C ILE A 476 -22.29 3.26 -6.18
N LEU A 477 -22.11 1.98 -6.54
CA LEU A 477 -23.17 1.17 -7.12
C LEU A 477 -24.39 1.03 -6.22
N ALA A 478 -24.17 0.80 -4.93
CA ALA A 478 -25.23 0.51 -3.98
C ALA A 478 -25.98 1.76 -3.49
N LYS A 479 -25.29 2.91 -3.35
CA LYS A 479 -25.80 4.04 -2.56
C LYS A 479 -25.87 5.38 -3.32
N MET A 480 -25.24 5.51 -4.50
CA MET A 480 -25.02 6.82 -5.15
C MET A 480 -25.69 6.94 -6.53
N ALA A 481 -26.73 6.16 -6.80
CA ALA A 481 -27.48 6.23 -8.04
C ALA A 481 -28.02 7.63 -8.32
N GLY A 482 -27.88 8.10 -9.56
CA GLY A 482 -28.38 9.41 -10.00
C GLY A 482 -27.52 10.61 -9.59
N GLN A 483 -26.45 10.42 -8.84
CA GLN A 483 -25.57 11.52 -8.44
C GLN A 483 -24.57 11.88 -9.57
N VAL A 484 -23.97 13.06 -9.44
CA VAL A 484 -22.90 13.53 -10.34
C VAL A 484 -21.56 13.02 -9.82
N ALA A 485 -20.76 12.43 -10.70
CA ALA A 485 -19.37 12.10 -10.43
C ALA A 485 -18.44 13.15 -11.07
N THR A 486 -17.41 13.58 -10.32
CA THR A 486 -16.34 14.45 -10.81
C THR A 486 -15.03 13.68 -10.81
N VAL A 487 -14.48 13.48 -12.00
CA VAL A 487 -13.22 12.81 -12.26
C VAL A 487 -12.19 13.85 -12.66
N ASN A 488 -11.04 13.89 -11.97
CA ASN A 488 -9.97 14.84 -12.26
C ASN A 488 -8.67 14.08 -12.52
N GLY A 489 -8.18 14.12 -13.76
CA GLY A 489 -6.94 13.48 -14.19
C GLY A 489 -5.68 14.31 -13.89
N LYS A 490 -5.81 15.51 -13.32
CA LYS A 490 -4.68 16.36 -12.98
C LYS A 490 -3.99 15.88 -11.71
N LEU A 491 -2.69 15.69 -11.79
CA LEU A 491 -1.84 15.39 -10.65
C LEU A 491 -1.30 16.68 -10.01
N THR A 492 -1.24 16.71 -8.68
CA THR A 492 -0.54 17.76 -7.93
C THR A 492 0.83 17.26 -7.55
N VAL A 493 1.88 17.82 -8.16
CA VAL A 493 3.27 17.49 -7.84
C VAL A 493 3.65 18.13 -6.51
N ASN A 494 4.14 17.33 -5.57
CA ASN A 494 4.66 17.81 -4.28
C ASN A 494 5.73 16.87 -3.73
N ASP A 495 6.40 17.29 -2.66
CA ASP A 495 7.49 16.55 -2.02
C ASP A 495 7.01 15.59 -0.92
N SER A 496 5.69 15.49 -0.72
CA SER A 496 5.00 14.65 0.25
C SER A 496 4.02 13.68 -0.44
N SER A 497 4.32 13.29 -1.69
CA SER A 497 3.45 12.40 -2.46
C SER A 497 3.83 10.96 -2.26
N TYR A 498 2.84 10.10 -2.13
CA TYR A 498 2.99 8.66 -2.02
C TYR A 498 2.16 7.98 -3.09
N ALA A 499 2.64 6.83 -3.58
CA ALA A 499 1.95 6.07 -4.62
C ALA A 499 1.89 4.58 -4.26
N TYR A 500 0.86 3.91 -4.78
CA TYR A 500 0.78 2.46 -4.80
C TYR A 500 1.16 1.94 -6.18
N LEU A 501 2.10 1.01 -6.26
CA LEU A 501 2.50 0.39 -7.52
C LEU A 501 2.51 -1.13 -7.41
N ASP A 502 2.30 -1.80 -8.56
CA ASP A 502 2.35 -3.25 -8.71
C ASP A 502 3.51 -3.62 -9.64
N GLY A 503 4.25 -4.68 -9.31
CA GLY A 503 5.30 -5.21 -10.18
C GLY A 503 6.38 -5.98 -9.43
N THR A 504 7.10 -6.83 -10.15
CA THR A 504 8.37 -7.39 -9.68
C THR A 504 9.40 -6.29 -9.43
N SER A 505 9.23 -5.12 -10.07
CA SER A 505 9.97 -3.89 -9.79
C SER A 505 9.80 -3.37 -8.36
N MET A 506 8.66 -3.63 -7.72
CA MET A 506 8.38 -3.25 -6.32
C MET A 506 8.81 -4.35 -5.34
N ALA A 507 8.86 -5.60 -5.79
CA ALA A 507 9.39 -6.73 -5.03
C ALA A 507 10.93 -6.64 -4.88
N THR A 508 11.63 -6.32 -5.95
CA THR A 508 13.10 -6.24 -6.00
C THR A 508 13.71 -5.33 -4.92
N PRO A 509 13.23 -4.10 -4.68
CA PRO A 509 13.78 -3.23 -3.64
C PRO A 509 13.55 -3.76 -2.22
N HIS A 510 12.52 -4.57 -1.97
CA HIS A 510 12.39 -5.26 -0.69
C HIS A 510 13.57 -6.21 -0.44
N VAL A 511 13.98 -6.98 -1.47
CA VAL A 511 15.13 -7.89 -1.36
C VAL A 511 16.45 -7.11 -1.29
N ALA A 512 16.60 -6.02 -2.05
CA ALA A 512 17.81 -5.19 -2.00
C ALA A 512 17.97 -4.50 -0.63
N GLY A 513 16.89 -3.98 -0.07
CA GLY A 513 16.85 -3.42 1.29
C GLY A 513 17.13 -4.50 2.35
N ALA A 514 16.48 -5.66 2.22
CA ALA A 514 16.73 -6.82 3.08
C ALA A 514 18.20 -7.24 3.08
N ALA A 515 18.82 -7.33 1.90
CA ALA A 515 20.23 -7.64 1.77
C ALA A 515 21.12 -6.63 2.51
N ALA A 516 20.81 -5.33 2.42
CA ALA A 516 21.56 -4.30 3.12
C ALA A 516 21.40 -4.39 4.64
N VAL A 517 20.17 -4.62 5.13
CA VAL A 517 19.90 -4.78 6.57
C VAL A 517 20.58 -6.05 7.11
N VAL A 518 20.48 -7.17 6.40
CA VAL A 518 21.15 -8.43 6.78
C VAL A 518 22.68 -8.24 6.78
N TRP A 519 23.24 -7.59 5.77
CA TRP A 519 24.69 -7.35 5.69
C TRP A 519 25.19 -6.45 6.81
N SER A 520 24.41 -5.43 7.21
CA SER A 520 24.78 -4.53 8.31
C SER A 520 24.91 -5.24 9.66
N ALA A 521 24.21 -6.37 9.85
CA ALA A 521 24.32 -7.20 11.05
C ALA A 521 25.68 -7.93 11.16
N ARG A 522 26.40 -8.11 10.03
CA ARG A 522 27.75 -8.67 9.94
C ARG A 522 28.51 -8.04 8.75
N PRO A 523 29.08 -6.82 8.91
CA PRO A 523 29.70 -6.07 7.81
C PRO A 523 30.88 -6.76 7.13
N THR A 524 31.51 -7.73 7.80
CA THR A 524 32.62 -8.55 7.28
C THR A 524 32.19 -9.72 6.42
N ALA A 525 30.88 -10.02 6.37
CA ALA A 525 30.37 -11.11 5.55
C ALA A 525 30.59 -10.83 4.05
N THR A 526 30.76 -11.90 3.28
CA THR A 526 30.85 -11.82 1.81
C THR A 526 29.45 -11.69 1.19
N ALA A 527 29.38 -11.20 -0.04
CA ALA A 527 28.12 -11.17 -0.81
C ALA A 527 27.47 -12.55 -0.91
N GLN A 528 28.29 -13.60 -1.09
CA GLN A 528 27.80 -14.98 -1.18
C GLN A 528 27.21 -15.47 0.15
N GLN A 529 27.77 -15.10 1.31
CA GLN A 529 27.21 -15.43 2.62
C GLN A 529 25.87 -14.74 2.83
N VAL A 530 25.75 -13.46 2.44
CA VAL A 530 24.48 -12.73 2.52
C VAL A 530 23.44 -13.35 1.57
N ARG A 531 23.83 -13.62 0.30
CA ARG A 531 22.97 -14.33 -0.66
C ARG A 531 22.45 -15.64 -0.09
N ASN A 532 23.34 -16.48 0.42
CA ASN A 532 22.96 -17.77 0.98
C ASN A 532 22.01 -17.63 2.18
N ALA A 533 22.28 -16.69 3.09
CA ALA A 533 21.41 -16.44 4.23
C ALA A 533 19.98 -16.04 3.79
N LEU A 534 19.85 -15.18 2.77
CA LEU A 534 18.54 -14.79 2.23
C LEU A 534 17.80 -15.97 1.60
N LEU A 535 18.51 -16.81 0.82
CA LEU A 535 17.90 -17.96 0.13
C LEU A 535 17.48 -19.07 1.10
N THR A 536 18.38 -19.48 2.00
CA THR A 536 18.16 -20.63 2.89
C THR A 536 17.16 -20.38 4.00
N THR A 537 16.83 -19.12 4.28
CA THR A 537 15.89 -18.75 5.35
C THR A 537 14.59 -18.14 4.82
N ALA A 538 14.40 -18.10 3.52
CA ALA A 538 13.16 -17.66 2.91
C ALA A 538 11.98 -18.53 3.40
N LYS A 539 10.82 -17.90 3.58
CA LYS A 539 9.60 -18.61 3.93
C LYS A 539 9.02 -19.25 2.68
N ASP A 540 9.05 -20.57 2.63
CA ASP A 540 8.41 -21.33 1.56
C ASP A 540 6.90 -21.00 1.48
N LEU A 541 6.41 -20.72 0.29
CA LEU A 541 5.02 -20.32 0.06
C LEU A 541 4.19 -21.38 -0.66
N ASP A 542 4.85 -22.33 -1.32
CA ASP A 542 4.21 -23.37 -2.11
C ASP A 542 4.55 -24.78 -1.57
N ALA A 543 4.58 -25.79 -2.42
CA ALA A 543 4.97 -27.16 -2.04
C ALA A 543 6.47 -27.25 -1.76
N GLY A 544 6.82 -27.78 -0.63
CA GLY A 544 8.12 -27.76 0.04
C GLY A 544 9.38 -27.76 -0.82
N GLY A 545 10.22 -26.76 -0.63
CA GLY A 545 11.49 -26.55 -1.30
C GLY A 545 11.43 -25.45 -2.37
N ARG A 546 12.49 -25.37 -3.18
CA ARG A 546 12.54 -24.38 -4.27
C ARG A 546 11.56 -24.75 -5.39
N ASP A 547 10.74 -23.79 -5.79
CA ASP A 547 9.76 -23.90 -6.88
C ASP A 547 9.94 -22.80 -7.95
N ASP A 548 9.22 -22.91 -9.06
CA ASP A 548 9.29 -21.94 -10.16
C ASP A 548 8.49 -20.64 -9.90
N ASN A 549 7.52 -20.64 -8.96
CA ASN A 549 6.63 -19.50 -8.70
C ASN A 549 7.30 -18.45 -7.83
N THR A 550 7.98 -18.90 -6.77
CA THR A 550 8.50 -18.06 -5.68
C THR A 550 9.97 -18.32 -5.36
N GLY A 551 10.62 -19.22 -6.10
CA GLY A 551 12.00 -19.65 -5.84
C GLY A 551 12.11 -20.39 -4.50
N TRP A 552 12.95 -19.93 -3.60
CA TRP A 552 13.04 -20.40 -2.22
C TRP A 552 11.94 -19.84 -1.30
N GLY A 553 11.08 -18.95 -1.82
CA GLY A 553 9.96 -18.35 -1.10
C GLY A 553 10.16 -16.87 -0.76
N LEU A 554 9.33 -16.39 0.18
CA LEU A 554 9.31 -15.00 0.64
C LEU A 554 10.54 -14.70 1.51
N VAL A 555 11.31 -13.69 1.13
CA VAL A 555 12.48 -13.22 1.88
C VAL A 555 12.12 -12.89 3.34
N GLN A 556 12.99 -13.29 4.31
CA GLN A 556 12.77 -13.12 5.74
C GLN A 556 14.02 -12.53 6.41
N VAL A 557 14.01 -11.20 6.68
CA VAL A 557 15.17 -10.45 7.16
C VAL A 557 15.65 -10.96 8.52
N LYS A 558 14.74 -11.16 9.47
CA LYS A 558 15.08 -11.61 10.82
C LYS A 558 15.75 -12.98 10.84
N ALA A 559 15.22 -13.91 10.04
CA ALA A 559 15.78 -15.25 9.92
C ALA A 559 17.15 -15.23 9.22
N ALA A 560 17.30 -14.43 8.15
CA ALA A 560 18.56 -14.28 7.43
C ALA A 560 19.67 -13.66 8.30
N ILE A 561 19.36 -12.69 9.16
CA ILE A 561 20.31 -12.16 10.14
C ILE A 561 20.76 -13.25 11.11
N ALA A 562 19.82 -14.05 11.63
CA ALA A 562 20.16 -15.13 12.56
C ALA A 562 21.06 -16.18 11.89
N GLU A 563 20.82 -16.53 10.63
CA GLU A 563 21.64 -17.46 9.86
C GLU A 563 23.02 -16.87 9.57
N LEU A 564 23.10 -15.62 9.11
CA LEU A 564 24.37 -14.96 8.80
C LEU A 564 25.29 -14.86 10.01
N LYS A 565 24.73 -14.67 11.23
CA LYS A 565 25.50 -14.64 12.48
C LYS A 565 26.02 -16.01 12.89
N ARG A 566 25.39 -17.11 12.44
CA ARG A 566 25.83 -18.49 12.72
C ARG A 566 26.88 -18.99 11.72
N ALA A 567 26.86 -18.46 10.49
CA ALA A 567 27.82 -18.85 9.47
C ALA A 567 29.26 -18.57 9.93
N PRO A 568 30.22 -19.44 9.65
CA PRO A 568 31.62 -19.29 10.06
C PRO A 568 32.31 -18.07 9.43
#